data_d3ea76c9c32c7ad14a0cd1940d49e348
#
_entry.id   d3ea76c9c32c7ad14a0cd1940d49e348
#
_cell.length_a   1.000
_cell.length_b   1.000
_cell.length_c   1.000
_cell.angle_alpha   90.00
_cell.angle_beta   90.00
_cell.angle_gamma   90.00
#
_symmetry.space_group_name_H-M   'P 1'
#
loop_
_entity.id
_entity.type
_entity.pdbx_description
1 polymer ?
#
loop_
_entity_poly.entity_id
_entity_poly.type
_entity_poly.pdbx_seq_one_letter_code
_entity_poly.pdbx_strand_id
1 'polypeptide(L)'
;MADKTNKDIARQFKLLGDLMELHGENKFKIRSYQSAYQKLRKMDTPISDWNVQQLMELDGVGKAIAEKIYNYTHEDQFPQLDKYKSQTPEGVVEMLQIRGLGPKKIRQLWKELEVESPGELLQACRENRLVHLKGMGEKTQTKIEKQLAFFLQAQEWIRIDQARTLYLKLTEKWPADCRVEPTGDLRRWMPTMKAVELISEPHEAVTEKAYWEEFSEITDIDYSEESLTFKFESIPVRVKWADAKNWETIWLKTTGGSGVDVDIDKPIESETAYFESQDLPFIPAELRDHPDVKAWTNEHKTKELIKVEDICGMVHLHTDWSDGGGTL
;
A
#
# COMPACT_ATOMS: atom_id res chain seq x y z
N MET A 1 12.28 1.65 18.50
CA MET A 1 10.88 1.30 18.18
C MET A 1 10.25 2.49 17.47
N ALA A 2 9.49 2.27 16.40
CA ALA A 2 8.80 3.38 15.75
C ALA A 2 7.78 3.98 16.73
N ASP A 3 7.72 5.31 16.81
CA ASP A 3 6.84 6.04 17.72
C ASP A 3 5.38 5.83 17.28
N LYS A 4 4.58 5.16 18.13
CA LYS A 4 3.19 4.79 17.81
C LYS A 4 2.31 6.03 17.94
N THR A 5 1.72 6.47 16.84
CA THR A 5 0.82 7.63 16.84
C THR A 5 -0.52 7.32 17.51
N ASN A 6 -1.23 8.35 17.98
CA ASN A 6 -2.60 8.19 18.51
C ASN A 6 -3.55 7.52 17.50
N LYS A 7 -3.32 7.74 16.19
CA LYS A 7 -4.11 7.11 15.14
C LYS A 7 -3.83 5.61 15.04
N ASP A 8 -2.58 5.18 15.26
CA ASP A 8 -2.21 3.77 15.25
C ASP A 8 -2.81 3.05 16.46
N ILE A 9 -2.71 3.66 17.65
CA ILE A 9 -3.36 3.15 18.86
C ILE A 9 -4.88 3.03 18.64
N ALA A 10 -5.51 4.09 18.11
CA ALA A 10 -6.94 4.09 17.83
C ALA A 10 -7.37 2.98 16.86
N ARG A 11 -6.58 2.71 15.81
CA ARG A 11 -6.86 1.63 14.85
C ARG A 11 -6.93 0.27 15.52
N GLN A 12 -6.08 -0.02 16.51
CA GLN A 12 -6.12 -1.29 17.24
C GLN A 12 -7.43 -1.43 18.02
N PHE A 13 -7.90 -0.34 18.66
CA PHE A 13 -9.18 -0.35 19.37
C PHE A 13 -10.39 -0.50 18.43
N LYS A 14 -10.32 0.11 17.24
CA LYS A 14 -11.34 -0.09 16.20
C LYS A 14 -11.39 -1.56 15.79
N LEU A 15 -10.25 -2.13 15.44
CA LEU A 15 -10.17 -3.53 15.01
C LEU A 15 -10.67 -4.48 16.10
N LEU A 16 -10.28 -4.26 17.36
CA LEU A 16 -10.79 -5.06 18.47
C LEU A 16 -12.31 -4.97 18.59
N GLY A 17 -12.89 -3.77 18.52
CA GLY A 17 -14.34 -3.58 18.55
C GLY A 17 -15.07 -4.29 17.41
N ASP A 18 -14.51 -4.22 16.19
CA ASP A 18 -15.05 -4.87 15.01
C ASP A 18 -14.98 -6.40 15.13
N LEU A 19 -13.84 -6.96 15.58
CA LEU A 19 -13.68 -8.40 15.83
C LEU A 19 -14.62 -8.91 16.95
N MET A 20 -14.77 -8.16 18.02
CA MET A 20 -15.72 -8.50 19.09
C MET A 20 -17.16 -8.54 18.57
N GLU A 21 -17.53 -7.65 17.65
CA GLU A 21 -18.86 -7.66 17.00
C GLU A 21 -19.03 -8.88 16.08
N LEU A 22 -17.98 -9.29 15.34
CA LEU A 22 -17.96 -10.52 14.55
C LEU A 22 -18.23 -11.76 15.40
N HIS A 23 -17.66 -11.81 16.60
CA HIS A 23 -17.86 -12.91 17.55
C HIS A 23 -19.13 -12.79 18.39
N GLY A 24 -19.88 -11.69 18.26
CA GLY A 24 -21.16 -11.50 18.98
C GLY A 24 -21.02 -11.18 20.46
N GLU A 25 -19.95 -10.55 20.82
CA GLU A 25 -19.66 -10.10 22.17
C GLU A 25 -20.68 -9.09 22.71
N ASN A 26 -20.60 -8.83 24.00
CA ASN A 26 -21.49 -7.91 24.69
C ASN A 26 -21.39 -6.48 24.11
N LYS A 27 -22.55 -5.93 23.72
CA LYS A 27 -22.65 -4.61 23.07
C LYS A 27 -22.08 -3.47 23.93
N PHE A 28 -22.12 -3.55 25.25
CA PHE A 28 -21.54 -2.53 26.12
C PHE A 28 -20.02 -2.53 26.06
N LYS A 29 -19.40 -3.72 26.04
CA LYS A 29 -17.96 -3.83 25.82
C LYS A 29 -17.55 -3.27 24.46
N ILE A 30 -18.23 -3.64 23.39
CA ILE A 30 -17.98 -3.15 22.04
C ILE A 30 -18.05 -1.63 22.01
N ARG A 31 -19.09 -1.03 22.61
CA ARG A 31 -19.25 0.43 22.68
C ARG A 31 -18.08 1.12 23.42
N SER A 32 -17.57 0.53 24.49
CA SER A 32 -16.43 1.09 25.23
C SER A 32 -15.18 1.19 24.33
N TYR A 33 -14.89 0.17 23.53
CA TYR A 33 -13.75 0.18 22.61
C TYR A 33 -13.98 1.12 21.42
N GLN A 34 -15.19 1.18 20.88
CA GLN A 34 -15.57 2.13 19.84
C GLN A 34 -15.47 3.59 20.34
N SER A 35 -15.86 3.85 21.59
CA SER A 35 -15.70 5.18 22.21
C SER A 35 -14.23 5.55 22.36
N ALA A 36 -13.40 4.62 22.86
CA ALA A 36 -11.96 4.81 22.94
C ALA A 36 -11.35 5.15 21.56
N TYR A 37 -11.69 4.37 20.53
CA TYR A 37 -11.28 4.68 19.16
C TYR A 37 -11.65 6.11 18.74
N GLN A 38 -12.90 6.54 18.94
CA GLN A 38 -13.36 7.87 18.51
C GLN A 38 -12.65 9.01 19.25
N LYS A 39 -12.26 8.81 20.49
CA LYS A 39 -11.52 9.79 21.27
C LYS A 39 -10.05 9.85 20.86
N LEU A 40 -9.38 8.72 20.87
CA LEU A 40 -7.95 8.62 20.58
C LEU A 40 -7.60 9.17 19.19
N ARG A 41 -8.43 8.88 18.18
CA ARG A 41 -8.18 9.35 16.80
C ARG A 41 -8.28 10.87 16.62
N LYS A 42 -8.93 11.59 17.57
CA LYS A 42 -9.15 13.04 17.52
C LYS A 42 -8.17 13.80 18.39
N MET A 43 -7.34 13.11 19.16
CA MET A 43 -6.37 13.75 20.05
C MET A 43 -5.14 14.19 19.27
N ASP A 44 -4.76 15.44 19.43
CA ASP A 44 -3.53 15.99 18.86
C ASP A 44 -2.31 15.74 19.77
N THR A 45 -2.53 15.68 21.10
CA THR A 45 -1.44 15.43 22.06
C THR A 45 -1.02 13.95 22.00
N PRO A 46 0.25 13.65 21.67
CA PRO A 46 0.77 12.29 21.68
C PRO A 46 0.64 11.64 23.07
N ILE A 47 0.18 10.37 23.11
CA ILE A 47 -0.01 9.63 24.35
C ILE A 47 0.85 8.37 24.46
N SER A 48 1.76 8.15 23.51
CA SER A 48 2.63 6.96 23.44
C SER A 48 3.44 6.75 24.72
N ASP A 49 3.89 7.83 25.36
CA ASP A 49 4.76 7.83 26.55
C ASP A 49 4.01 7.98 27.87
N TRP A 50 2.66 8.03 27.82
CA TRP A 50 1.86 8.22 29.02
C TRP A 50 1.77 6.94 29.85
N ASN A 51 1.89 7.10 31.18
CA ASN A 51 1.66 6.00 32.10
C ASN A 51 0.15 5.74 32.30
N VAL A 52 -0.19 4.60 32.92
CA VAL A 52 -1.59 4.18 33.13
C VAL A 52 -2.42 5.22 33.87
N GLN A 53 -1.85 5.95 34.85
CA GLN A 53 -2.58 6.97 35.60
C GLN A 53 -2.95 8.17 34.72
N GLN A 54 -2.01 8.67 33.95
CA GLN A 54 -2.25 9.77 32.99
C GLN A 54 -3.31 9.37 31.95
N LEU A 55 -3.23 8.14 31.44
CA LEU A 55 -4.23 7.60 30.50
C LEU A 55 -5.63 7.50 31.11
N MET A 56 -5.74 7.21 32.40
CA MET A 56 -7.02 7.16 33.11
C MET A 56 -7.66 8.54 33.34
N GLU A 57 -6.89 9.64 33.25
CA GLU A 57 -7.43 11.00 33.33
C GLU A 57 -8.21 11.38 32.06
N LEU A 58 -8.02 10.64 30.97
CA LEU A 58 -8.79 10.84 29.74
C LEU A 58 -10.25 10.45 29.96
N ASP A 59 -11.16 11.38 29.68
CA ASP A 59 -12.59 11.11 29.79
C ASP A 59 -13.01 9.85 29.01
N GLY A 60 -13.66 8.92 29.69
CA GLY A 60 -14.12 7.63 29.15
C GLY A 60 -13.01 6.58 28.88
N VAL A 61 -11.81 6.79 29.38
CA VAL A 61 -10.74 5.81 29.42
C VAL A 61 -10.65 5.24 30.84
N GLY A 62 -11.30 4.11 31.07
CA GLY A 62 -11.18 3.38 32.32
C GLY A 62 -9.89 2.56 32.39
N LYS A 63 -9.56 2.04 33.59
CA LYS A 63 -8.35 1.27 33.88
C LYS A 63 -8.03 0.19 32.82
N ALA A 64 -9.02 -0.61 32.42
CA ALA A 64 -8.82 -1.69 31.45
C ALA A 64 -8.46 -1.20 30.03
N ILE A 65 -8.88 0.01 29.64
CA ILE A 65 -8.49 0.64 28.36
C ILE A 65 -7.09 1.25 28.50
N ALA A 66 -6.83 1.95 29.61
CA ALA A 66 -5.53 2.55 29.91
C ALA A 66 -4.40 1.50 29.91
N GLU A 67 -4.60 0.36 30.60
CA GLU A 67 -3.65 -0.75 30.61
C GLU A 67 -3.38 -1.31 29.20
N LYS A 68 -4.41 -1.42 28.34
CA LYS A 68 -4.23 -1.89 26.96
C LYS A 68 -3.47 -0.89 26.09
N ILE A 69 -3.71 0.41 26.27
CA ILE A 69 -2.94 1.44 25.58
C ILE A 69 -1.47 1.32 26.00
N TYR A 70 -1.22 1.26 27.31
CA TYR A 70 0.13 1.18 27.87
C TYR A 70 0.88 -0.06 27.36
N ASN A 71 0.29 -1.24 27.45
CA ASN A 71 0.90 -2.49 26.98
C ASN A 71 1.19 -2.44 25.47
N TYR A 72 0.27 -1.89 24.68
CA TYR A 72 0.49 -1.76 23.24
C TYR A 72 1.62 -0.77 22.93
N THR A 73 1.71 0.36 23.63
CA THR A 73 2.71 1.40 23.33
C THR A 73 4.11 1.03 23.85
N HIS A 74 4.21 0.39 25.01
CA HIS A 74 5.49 0.12 25.68
C HIS A 74 6.00 -1.30 25.50
N GLU A 75 5.08 -2.29 25.38
CA GLU A 75 5.43 -3.72 25.37
C GLU A 75 5.11 -4.38 24.01
N ASP A 76 4.52 -3.62 23.07
CA ASP A 76 3.99 -4.11 21.80
C ASP A 76 3.00 -5.27 21.94
N GLN A 77 2.25 -5.31 23.04
CA GLN A 77 1.33 -6.40 23.38
C GLN A 77 -0.10 -5.93 23.38
N PHE A 78 -0.97 -6.70 22.71
CA PHE A 78 -2.41 -6.51 22.79
C PHE A 78 -3.13 -7.87 22.88
N PRO A 79 -2.97 -8.62 23.97
CA PRO A 79 -3.39 -10.03 24.04
C PRO A 79 -4.85 -10.29 23.69
N GLN A 80 -5.76 -9.35 24.03
CA GLN A 80 -7.18 -9.50 23.70
C GLN A 80 -7.42 -9.36 22.18
N LEU A 81 -6.71 -8.49 21.50
CA LEU A 81 -6.79 -8.34 20.05
C LEU A 81 -6.23 -9.61 19.38
N ASP A 82 -5.07 -10.08 19.83
CA ASP A 82 -4.41 -11.26 19.28
C ASP A 82 -5.27 -12.51 19.43
N LYS A 83 -5.94 -12.65 20.58
CA LYS A 83 -6.94 -13.71 20.80
C LYS A 83 -8.04 -13.71 19.75
N TYR A 84 -8.65 -12.56 19.46
CA TYR A 84 -9.72 -12.49 18.45
C TYR A 84 -9.17 -12.67 17.03
N LYS A 85 -7.98 -12.15 16.72
CA LYS A 85 -7.32 -12.38 15.44
C LYS A 85 -7.11 -13.88 15.20
N SER A 86 -6.58 -14.61 16.18
CA SER A 86 -6.33 -16.05 16.04
C SER A 86 -7.59 -16.90 15.89
N GLN A 87 -8.75 -16.38 16.29
CA GLN A 87 -10.05 -17.05 16.20
C GLN A 87 -10.86 -16.64 14.97
N THR A 88 -10.37 -15.69 14.16
CA THR A 88 -11.06 -15.15 13.00
C THR A 88 -10.25 -15.46 11.73
N PRO A 89 -10.83 -16.12 10.71
CA PRO A 89 -10.14 -16.31 9.45
C PRO A 89 -9.63 -14.98 8.88
N GLU A 90 -8.44 -14.98 8.32
CA GLU A 90 -7.79 -13.76 7.81
C GLU A 90 -8.65 -13.04 6.78
N GLY A 91 -9.26 -13.77 5.83
CA GLY A 91 -10.16 -13.20 4.84
C GLY A 91 -11.44 -12.58 5.43
N VAL A 92 -11.91 -13.05 6.61
CA VAL A 92 -13.01 -12.40 7.33
C VAL A 92 -12.57 -11.07 7.92
N VAL A 93 -11.33 -10.99 8.43
CA VAL A 93 -10.73 -9.73 8.91
C VAL A 93 -10.55 -8.77 7.72
N GLU A 94 -10.10 -9.27 6.59
CA GLU A 94 -9.93 -8.50 5.36
C GLU A 94 -11.25 -7.88 4.86
N MET A 95 -12.37 -8.61 4.94
CA MET A 95 -13.69 -8.10 4.56
C MET A 95 -14.11 -6.86 5.38
N LEU A 96 -13.54 -6.60 6.57
CA LEU A 96 -13.79 -5.38 7.36
C LEU A 96 -13.30 -4.10 6.65
N GLN A 97 -12.41 -4.22 5.68
CA GLN A 97 -11.89 -3.11 4.89
C GLN A 97 -12.83 -2.73 3.74
N ILE A 98 -13.79 -3.58 3.38
CA ILE A 98 -14.71 -3.34 2.26
C ILE A 98 -15.72 -2.26 2.66
N ARG A 99 -15.73 -1.16 1.91
CA ARG A 99 -16.61 -0.02 2.19
C ARG A 99 -18.10 -0.43 2.16
N GLY A 100 -18.82 -0.12 3.22
CA GLY A 100 -20.27 -0.42 3.34
C GLY A 100 -20.57 -1.84 3.83
N LEU A 101 -19.54 -2.65 4.11
CA LEU A 101 -19.66 -3.95 4.72
C LEU A 101 -19.21 -3.84 6.19
N GLY A 102 -20.14 -3.64 7.11
CA GLY A 102 -19.82 -3.54 8.55
C GLY A 102 -19.80 -4.90 9.24
N PRO A 103 -19.23 -4.99 10.48
CA PRO A 103 -19.02 -6.25 11.20
C PRO A 103 -20.28 -7.12 11.33
N LYS A 104 -21.46 -6.52 11.52
CA LYS A 104 -22.73 -7.28 11.62
C LYS A 104 -23.05 -8.04 10.34
N LYS A 105 -22.88 -7.39 9.18
CA LYS A 105 -23.12 -8.05 7.90
C LYS A 105 -22.08 -9.12 7.63
N ILE A 106 -20.82 -8.84 7.92
CA ILE A 106 -19.73 -9.80 7.76
C ILE A 106 -19.98 -11.01 8.66
N ARG A 107 -20.37 -10.81 9.91
CA ARG A 107 -20.75 -11.91 10.80
C ARG A 107 -21.86 -12.77 10.20
N GLN A 108 -22.88 -12.15 9.62
CA GLN A 108 -23.98 -12.87 8.98
C GLN A 108 -23.49 -13.68 7.79
N LEU A 109 -22.68 -13.10 6.90
CA LEU A 109 -22.05 -13.79 5.77
C LEU A 109 -21.18 -14.95 6.22
N TRP A 110 -20.34 -14.74 7.23
CA TRP A 110 -19.47 -15.76 7.77
C TRP A 110 -20.24 -16.92 8.42
N LYS A 111 -21.23 -16.60 9.28
CA LYS A 111 -21.92 -17.64 10.09
C LYS A 111 -23.09 -18.30 9.37
N GLU A 112 -23.77 -17.63 8.42
CA GLU A 112 -24.94 -18.18 7.73
C GLU A 112 -24.60 -18.71 6.32
N LEU A 113 -23.59 -18.16 5.64
CA LEU A 113 -23.17 -18.59 4.32
C LEU A 113 -21.78 -19.23 4.28
N GLU A 114 -21.08 -19.31 5.41
CA GLU A 114 -19.72 -19.86 5.54
C GLU A 114 -18.71 -19.15 4.63
N VAL A 115 -18.92 -17.86 4.38
CA VAL A 115 -18.03 -17.02 3.55
C VAL A 115 -16.87 -16.53 4.42
N GLU A 116 -15.66 -16.95 4.10
CA GLU A 116 -14.45 -16.65 4.88
C GLU A 116 -13.44 -15.77 4.14
N SER A 117 -13.71 -15.42 2.87
CA SER A 117 -12.82 -14.57 2.07
C SER A 117 -13.57 -13.61 1.14
N PRO A 118 -12.93 -12.50 0.70
CA PRO A 118 -13.48 -11.62 -0.34
C PRO A 118 -13.80 -12.34 -1.64
N GLY A 119 -12.98 -13.33 -2.04
CA GLY A 119 -13.22 -14.13 -3.24
C GLY A 119 -14.50 -14.97 -3.16
N GLU A 120 -14.69 -15.68 -2.04
CA GLU A 120 -15.92 -16.44 -1.77
C GLU A 120 -17.15 -15.53 -1.68
N LEU A 121 -17.00 -14.32 -1.10
CA LEU A 121 -18.07 -13.33 -1.07
C LEU A 121 -18.47 -12.90 -2.48
N LEU A 122 -17.51 -12.70 -3.38
CA LEU A 122 -17.79 -12.36 -4.78
C LEU A 122 -18.56 -13.49 -5.47
N GLN A 123 -18.14 -14.74 -5.24
CA GLN A 123 -18.84 -15.90 -5.77
C GLN A 123 -20.26 -15.99 -5.21
N ALA A 124 -20.45 -15.82 -3.91
CA ALA A 124 -21.79 -15.83 -3.28
C ALA A 124 -22.71 -14.72 -3.81
N CYS A 125 -22.17 -13.54 -4.16
CA CYS A 125 -22.90 -12.48 -4.86
C CYS A 125 -23.37 -12.94 -6.25
N ARG A 126 -22.48 -13.53 -7.05
CA ARG A 126 -22.78 -14.01 -8.41
C ARG A 126 -23.79 -15.16 -8.43
N GLU A 127 -23.79 -15.97 -7.39
CA GLU A 127 -24.74 -17.06 -7.17
C GLU A 127 -26.07 -16.60 -6.54
N ASN A 128 -26.26 -15.30 -6.32
CA ASN A 128 -27.43 -14.71 -5.66
C ASN A 128 -27.72 -15.25 -4.25
N ARG A 129 -26.71 -15.70 -3.52
CA ARG A 129 -26.88 -16.29 -2.17
C ARG A 129 -27.20 -15.23 -1.12
N LEU A 130 -26.74 -14.00 -1.28
CA LEU A 130 -26.92 -12.94 -0.30
C LEU A 130 -28.39 -12.48 -0.19
N VAL A 131 -29.17 -12.55 -1.27
CA VAL A 131 -30.56 -12.10 -1.30
C VAL A 131 -31.47 -12.89 -0.35
N HIS A 132 -31.07 -14.09 0.01
CA HIS A 132 -31.79 -14.94 0.96
C HIS A 132 -31.53 -14.58 2.42
N LEU A 133 -30.54 -13.73 2.69
CA LEU A 133 -30.21 -13.28 4.04
C LEU A 133 -31.12 -12.14 4.48
N LYS A 134 -31.51 -12.15 5.76
CA LYS A 134 -32.34 -11.09 6.34
C LYS A 134 -31.65 -9.71 6.21
N GLY A 135 -32.29 -8.79 5.52
CA GLY A 135 -31.78 -7.42 5.32
C GLY A 135 -30.77 -7.25 4.21
N MET A 136 -30.58 -8.28 3.36
CA MET A 136 -29.69 -8.24 2.18
C MET A 136 -30.47 -8.55 0.90
N GLY A 137 -31.38 -7.64 0.47
CA GLY A 137 -32.07 -7.76 -0.82
C GLY A 137 -31.15 -7.44 -2.01
N GLU A 138 -31.64 -7.64 -3.25
CA GLU A 138 -30.92 -7.47 -4.52
C GLU A 138 -30.10 -6.18 -4.61
N LYS A 139 -30.67 -5.02 -4.21
CA LYS A 139 -29.96 -3.74 -4.19
C LYS A 139 -28.74 -3.75 -3.30
N THR A 140 -28.83 -4.43 -2.15
CA THR A 140 -27.71 -4.54 -1.20
C THR A 140 -26.63 -5.46 -1.76
N GLN A 141 -27.01 -6.60 -2.32
CA GLN A 141 -26.08 -7.53 -2.98
C GLN A 141 -25.34 -6.86 -4.13
N THR A 142 -26.04 -6.20 -5.06
CA THR A 142 -25.41 -5.48 -6.19
C THR A 142 -24.44 -4.39 -5.71
N LYS A 143 -24.77 -3.70 -4.61
CA LYS A 143 -23.86 -2.71 -4.03
C LYS A 143 -22.61 -3.35 -3.43
N ILE A 144 -22.77 -4.46 -2.71
CA ILE A 144 -21.65 -5.23 -2.13
C ILE A 144 -20.76 -5.75 -3.26
N GLU A 145 -21.34 -6.36 -4.30
CA GLU A 145 -20.61 -6.88 -5.45
C GLU A 145 -19.74 -5.81 -6.14
N LYS A 146 -20.29 -4.62 -6.39
CA LYS A 146 -19.55 -3.49 -6.96
C LYS A 146 -18.38 -3.04 -6.06
N GLN A 147 -18.64 -2.91 -4.75
CA GLN A 147 -17.60 -2.50 -3.80
C GLN A 147 -16.51 -3.56 -3.68
N LEU A 148 -16.90 -4.82 -3.74
CA LEU A 148 -15.99 -5.96 -3.66
C LEU A 148 -15.14 -6.09 -4.93
N ALA A 149 -15.74 -5.94 -6.11
CA ALA A 149 -14.99 -5.92 -7.36
C ALA A 149 -13.95 -4.78 -7.36
N PHE A 150 -14.33 -3.59 -6.91
CA PHE A 150 -13.40 -2.47 -6.74
C PHE A 150 -12.31 -2.77 -5.70
N PHE A 151 -12.67 -3.38 -4.57
CA PHE A 151 -11.74 -3.74 -3.50
C PHE A 151 -10.68 -4.74 -3.98
N LEU A 152 -11.12 -5.83 -4.64
CA LEU A 152 -10.22 -6.85 -5.19
C LEU A 152 -9.34 -6.29 -6.31
N GLN A 153 -9.88 -5.45 -7.18
CA GLN A 153 -9.10 -4.77 -8.20
C GLN A 153 -8.07 -3.82 -7.59
N ALA A 154 -8.45 -3.09 -6.53
CA ALA A 154 -7.54 -2.17 -5.84
C ALA A 154 -6.40 -2.87 -5.11
N GLN A 155 -6.59 -4.13 -4.66
CA GLN A 155 -5.53 -4.93 -4.05
C GLN A 155 -4.43 -5.34 -5.03
N GLU A 156 -4.72 -5.38 -6.32
CA GLU A 156 -3.71 -5.62 -7.36
C GLU A 156 -2.78 -4.42 -7.58
N TRP A 157 -3.13 -3.25 -7.01
CA TRP A 157 -2.42 -2.01 -7.23
C TRP A 157 -1.72 -1.53 -5.96
N ILE A 158 -0.44 -1.26 -6.11
CA ILE A 158 0.44 -0.74 -5.07
C ILE A 158 0.53 0.77 -5.25
N ARG A 159 0.36 1.53 -4.18
CA ARG A 159 0.53 2.98 -4.22
C ARG A 159 2.02 3.34 -4.24
N ILE A 160 2.35 4.48 -4.86
CA ILE A 160 3.73 4.95 -5.01
C ILE A 160 4.46 5.09 -3.67
N ASP A 161 3.79 5.56 -2.60
CA ASP A 161 4.38 5.70 -1.27
C ASP A 161 4.75 4.33 -0.64
N GLN A 162 3.90 3.32 -0.83
CA GLN A 162 4.17 1.95 -0.40
C GLN A 162 5.31 1.33 -1.22
N ALA A 163 5.27 1.48 -2.55
CA ALA A 163 6.29 0.95 -3.44
C ALA A 163 7.68 1.56 -3.15
N ARG A 164 7.76 2.86 -2.87
CA ARG A 164 9.01 3.53 -2.49
C ARG A 164 9.54 3.08 -1.13
N THR A 165 8.66 2.95 -0.14
CA THR A 165 9.04 2.43 1.18
C THR A 165 9.59 1.03 1.06
N LEU A 166 8.94 0.18 0.27
CA LEU A 166 9.39 -1.18 -0.01
C LEU A 166 10.72 -1.19 -0.77
N TYR A 167 10.87 -0.35 -1.80
CA TYR A 167 12.12 -0.22 -2.53
C TYR A 167 13.29 0.11 -1.60
N LEU A 168 13.15 1.08 -0.70
CA LEU A 168 14.19 1.45 0.27
C LEU A 168 14.57 0.29 1.19
N LYS A 169 13.59 -0.42 1.76
CA LYS A 169 13.82 -1.61 2.58
C LYS A 169 14.51 -2.74 1.80
N LEU A 170 14.11 -2.88 0.55
CA LEU A 170 14.59 -3.97 -0.29
C LEU A 170 16.04 -3.73 -0.74
N THR A 171 16.40 -2.49 -1.07
CA THR A 171 17.77 -2.15 -1.48
C THR A 171 18.80 -2.35 -0.35
N GLU A 172 18.38 -2.32 0.91
CA GLU A 172 19.25 -2.68 2.05
C GLU A 172 19.68 -4.16 2.02
N LYS A 173 18.96 -5.00 1.28
CA LYS A 173 19.29 -6.43 1.11
C LYS A 173 20.22 -6.69 -0.08
N TRP A 174 20.55 -5.68 -0.89
CA TRP A 174 21.56 -5.82 -1.94
C TRP A 174 22.98 -5.63 -1.38
N PRO A 175 23.98 -6.35 -1.91
CA PRO A 175 25.38 -6.06 -1.61
C PRO A 175 25.73 -4.60 -1.91
N ALA A 176 26.53 -3.97 -1.07
CA ALA A 176 26.83 -2.53 -1.16
C ALA A 176 27.56 -2.13 -2.46
N ASP A 177 28.20 -3.08 -3.11
CA ASP A 177 28.92 -2.94 -4.39
C ASP A 177 28.06 -3.34 -5.61
N CYS A 178 26.81 -3.76 -5.39
CA CYS A 178 25.89 -4.12 -6.46
C CYS A 178 24.97 -2.96 -6.80
N ARG A 179 25.01 -2.50 -8.05
CA ARG A 179 24.10 -1.45 -8.53
C ARG A 179 22.69 -1.98 -8.69
N VAL A 180 21.72 -1.32 -8.05
CA VAL A 180 20.28 -1.58 -8.19
C VAL A 180 19.52 -0.26 -8.25
N GLU A 181 18.62 -0.15 -9.24
CA GLU A 181 17.85 1.08 -9.49
C GLU A 181 16.38 0.75 -9.78
N PRO A 182 15.45 1.67 -9.49
CA PRO A 182 14.07 1.52 -9.89
C PRO A 182 13.92 1.63 -11.41
N THR A 183 12.95 0.90 -11.95
CA THR A 183 12.54 1.00 -13.34
C THR A 183 11.02 0.97 -13.47
N GLY A 184 10.46 0.90 -14.66
CA GLY A 184 9.03 0.82 -14.89
C GLY A 184 8.23 1.96 -14.28
N ASP A 185 7.07 1.61 -13.75
CA ASP A 185 6.12 2.54 -13.11
C ASP A 185 6.73 3.27 -11.91
N LEU A 186 7.59 2.59 -11.14
CA LEU A 186 8.23 3.19 -9.97
C LEU A 186 9.19 4.33 -10.37
N ARG A 187 9.98 4.14 -11.41
CA ARG A 187 10.89 5.18 -11.92
C ARG A 187 10.12 6.34 -12.55
N ARG A 188 9.01 6.06 -13.23
CA ARG A 188 8.16 7.08 -13.83
C ARG A 188 7.24 7.80 -12.83
N TRP A 189 7.34 7.50 -11.55
CA TRP A 189 6.52 8.12 -10.50
C TRP A 189 5.00 7.94 -10.71
N MET A 190 4.61 6.80 -11.30
CA MET A 190 3.20 6.49 -11.46
C MET A 190 2.51 6.40 -10.09
N PRO A 191 1.31 6.96 -9.91
CA PRO A 191 0.63 7.00 -8.61
C PRO A 191 0.31 5.59 -8.07
N THR A 192 0.16 4.62 -8.96
CA THR A 192 -0.09 3.22 -8.64
C THR A 192 0.60 2.29 -9.64
N MET A 193 0.98 1.09 -9.18
CA MET A 193 1.66 0.07 -10.00
C MET A 193 1.26 -1.34 -9.59
N LYS A 194 1.48 -2.33 -10.44
CA LYS A 194 1.17 -3.75 -10.15
C LYS A 194 2.33 -4.51 -9.52
N ALA A 195 3.55 -4.01 -9.66
CA ALA A 195 4.75 -4.59 -9.09
C ALA A 195 5.78 -3.49 -8.85
N VAL A 196 6.69 -3.71 -7.92
CA VAL A 196 7.92 -2.92 -7.80
C VAL A 196 8.92 -3.47 -8.81
N GLU A 197 9.27 -2.66 -9.81
CA GLU A 197 10.16 -3.06 -10.89
C GLU A 197 11.54 -2.44 -10.69
N LEU A 198 12.57 -3.29 -10.73
CA LEU A 198 13.96 -2.93 -10.50
C LEU A 198 14.83 -3.43 -11.65
N ILE A 199 15.94 -2.76 -11.85
CA ILE A 199 17.06 -3.23 -12.66
C ILE A 199 18.27 -3.39 -11.73
N SER A 200 19.02 -4.47 -11.88
CA SER A 200 20.21 -4.73 -11.05
C SER A 200 21.34 -5.30 -11.91
N GLU A 201 22.56 -4.96 -11.54
CA GLU A 201 23.72 -5.68 -12.04
C GLU A 201 23.70 -7.12 -11.50
N PRO A 202 24.10 -8.10 -12.33
CA PRO A 202 24.27 -9.47 -11.86
C PRO A 202 25.47 -9.53 -10.89
N HIS A 203 25.20 -9.87 -9.65
CA HIS A 203 26.22 -10.11 -8.63
C HIS A 203 26.06 -11.54 -8.12
N GLU A 204 27.15 -12.26 -7.82
CA GLU A 204 27.11 -13.68 -7.49
C GLU A 204 26.15 -14.01 -6.33
N ALA A 205 26.02 -13.12 -5.34
CA ALA A 205 25.09 -13.34 -4.24
C ALA A 205 23.62 -13.23 -4.71
N VAL A 206 23.22 -12.13 -5.35
CA VAL A 206 21.82 -11.86 -5.68
C VAL A 206 21.29 -12.68 -6.86
N THR A 207 22.16 -13.28 -7.64
CA THR A 207 21.78 -14.21 -8.73
C THR A 207 21.51 -15.63 -8.24
N GLU A 208 21.78 -15.93 -6.98
CA GLU A 208 21.50 -17.21 -6.37
C GLU A 208 20.15 -17.20 -5.63
N LYS A 209 19.26 -18.15 -5.94
CA LYS A 209 17.97 -18.28 -5.29
C LYS A 209 18.10 -18.43 -3.77
N ALA A 210 19.12 -19.17 -3.31
CA ALA A 210 19.39 -19.43 -1.91
C ALA A 210 19.61 -18.14 -1.09
N TYR A 211 20.18 -17.11 -1.71
CA TYR A 211 20.36 -15.80 -1.06
C TYR A 211 19.03 -15.19 -0.63
N TRP A 212 18.04 -15.26 -1.50
CA TRP A 212 16.72 -14.68 -1.24
C TRP A 212 15.85 -15.52 -0.30
N GLU A 213 16.10 -16.82 -0.25
CA GLU A 213 15.42 -17.75 0.66
C GLU A 213 15.83 -17.54 2.15
N GLU A 214 16.90 -16.80 2.42
CA GLU A 214 17.30 -16.43 3.79
C GLU A 214 16.39 -15.38 4.42
N PHE A 215 15.64 -14.62 3.63
CA PHE A 215 14.76 -13.54 4.10
C PHE A 215 13.33 -14.04 4.25
N SER A 216 12.84 -14.11 5.48
CA SER A 216 11.47 -14.61 5.79
C SER A 216 10.34 -13.81 5.14
N GLU A 217 10.58 -12.54 4.81
CA GLU A 217 9.64 -11.64 4.16
C GLU A 217 9.53 -11.88 2.65
N ILE A 218 10.42 -12.70 2.08
CA ILE A 218 10.47 -13.02 0.65
C ILE A 218 9.87 -14.38 0.38
N THR A 219 8.93 -14.43 -0.54
CA THR A 219 8.21 -15.65 -0.94
C THR A 219 8.03 -15.70 -2.47
N ASP A 220 7.57 -16.83 -2.99
CA ASP A 220 7.23 -17.02 -4.40
C ASP A 220 8.39 -16.68 -5.35
N ILE A 221 9.60 -17.12 -5.00
CA ILE A 221 10.84 -16.82 -5.75
C ILE A 221 10.87 -17.64 -7.04
N ASP A 222 10.90 -16.93 -8.16
CA ASP A 222 11.15 -17.49 -9.49
C ASP A 222 12.35 -16.78 -10.12
N TYR A 223 13.33 -17.57 -10.54
CA TYR A 223 14.62 -17.10 -11.04
C TYR A 223 14.87 -17.58 -12.48
N SER A 224 15.41 -16.69 -13.29
CA SER A 224 15.91 -16.99 -14.64
C SER A 224 17.26 -16.29 -14.89
N GLU A 225 17.93 -16.64 -15.99
CA GLU A 225 19.19 -15.97 -16.41
C GLU A 225 19.01 -14.47 -16.69
N GLU A 226 17.77 -14.05 -17.00
CA GLU A 226 17.47 -12.67 -17.37
C GLU A 226 16.77 -11.87 -16.27
N SER A 227 16.16 -12.52 -15.30
CA SER A 227 15.29 -11.85 -14.32
C SER A 227 15.08 -12.67 -13.06
N LEU A 228 14.71 -11.97 -12.00
CA LEU A 228 14.24 -12.54 -10.75
C LEU A 228 12.87 -11.95 -10.41
N THR A 229 11.94 -12.80 -10.02
CA THR A 229 10.65 -12.35 -9.49
C THR A 229 10.38 -12.99 -8.14
N PHE A 230 9.77 -12.24 -7.24
CA PHE A 230 9.38 -12.71 -5.92
C PHE A 230 8.29 -11.81 -5.33
N LYS A 231 7.77 -12.19 -4.18
CA LYS A 231 6.96 -11.30 -3.34
C LYS A 231 7.77 -10.88 -2.12
N PHE A 232 7.76 -9.58 -1.81
CA PHE A 232 8.30 -9.02 -0.57
C PHE A 232 7.16 -8.43 0.25
N GLU A 233 6.94 -8.93 1.48
CA GLU A 233 5.76 -8.58 2.29
C GLU A 233 4.44 -8.71 1.47
N SER A 234 4.30 -9.76 0.66
CA SER A 234 3.18 -10.03 -0.27
C SER A 234 3.10 -9.12 -1.51
N ILE A 235 3.97 -8.12 -1.65
CA ILE A 235 4.02 -7.21 -2.80
C ILE A 235 4.89 -7.82 -3.91
N PRO A 236 4.39 -7.92 -5.16
CA PRO A 236 5.18 -8.42 -6.27
C PRO A 236 6.39 -7.53 -6.58
N VAL A 237 7.54 -8.13 -6.72
CA VAL A 237 8.81 -7.50 -7.13
C VAL A 237 9.31 -8.20 -8.39
N ARG A 238 9.79 -7.42 -9.35
CA ARG A 238 10.42 -7.90 -10.57
C ARG A 238 11.77 -7.24 -10.74
N VAL A 239 12.81 -8.02 -10.87
CA VAL A 239 14.18 -7.55 -11.09
C VAL A 239 14.64 -8.00 -12.47
N LYS A 240 15.13 -7.08 -13.28
CA LYS A 240 15.77 -7.37 -14.56
C LYS A 240 17.27 -7.24 -14.40
N TRP A 241 18.02 -8.25 -14.86
CA TRP A 241 19.47 -8.21 -14.85
C TRP A 241 20.00 -7.39 -16.03
N ALA A 242 21.01 -6.56 -15.77
CA ALA A 242 21.70 -5.78 -16.78
C ALA A 242 23.19 -5.66 -16.41
N ASP A 243 24.06 -6.13 -17.28
CA ASP A 243 25.48 -5.88 -17.14
C ASP A 243 25.83 -4.41 -17.51
N ALA A 244 27.04 -3.97 -17.18
CA ALA A 244 27.50 -2.60 -17.40
C ALA A 244 27.40 -2.15 -18.87
N LYS A 245 27.49 -3.07 -19.85
CA LYS A 245 27.41 -2.73 -21.28
C LYS A 245 25.99 -2.48 -21.75
N ASN A 246 25.04 -3.18 -21.14
CA ASN A 246 23.65 -3.16 -21.56
C ASN A 246 22.77 -2.35 -20.59
N TRP A 247 23.34 -1.83 -19.49
CA TRP A 247 22.60 -1.14 -18.43
C TRP A 247 21.67 -0.05 -18.99
N GLU A 248 22.21 0.93 -19.67
CA GLU A 248 21.44 2.06 -20.19
C GLU A 248 20.34 1.62 -21.15
N THR A 249 20.62 0.62 -21.98
CA THR A 249 19.66 0.05 -22.93
C THR A 249 18.51 -0.64 -22.22
N ILE A 250 18.81 -1.51 -21.25
CA ILE A 250 17.80 -2.25 -20.52
C ILE A 250 17.02 -1.30 -19.61
N TRP A 251 17.70 -0.35 -18.98
CA TRP A 251 17.04 0.63 -18.10
C TRP A 251 16.06 1.52 -18.86
N LEU A 252 16.44 2.02 -20.04
CA LEU A 252 15.53 2.77 -20.89
C LEU A 252 14.34 1.92 -21.36
N LYS A 253 14.58 0.69 -21.83
CA LYS A 253 13.54 -0.24 -22.27
C LYS A 253 12.56 -0.59 -21.15
N THR A 254 13.07 -0.95 -19.99
CA THR A 254 12.24 -1.35 -18.84
C THR A 254 11.54 -0.16 -18.20
N THR A 255 12.14 1.04 -18.23
CA THR A 255 11.45 2.27 -17.81
C THR A 255 10.22 2.51 -18.70
N GLY A 256 10.36 2.39 -20.02
CA GLY A 256 9.24 2.51 -20.95
C GLY A 256 8.54 3.86 -20.87
N GLY A 257 7.23 3.83 -21.03
CA GLY A 257 6.32 4.97 -21.03
C GLY A 257 5.44 4.97 -22.28
N SER A 258 4.13 5.14 -22.11
CA SER A 258 3.17 5.04 -23.23
C SER A 258 3.31 6.14 -24.30
N GLY A 259 3.94 7.27 -23.92
CA GLY A 259 4.25 8.37 -24.86
C GLY A 259 5.61 8.26 -25.55
N VAL A 260 6.44 7.28 -25.14
CA VAL A 260 7.79 7.08 -25.71
C VAL A 260 7.92 5.65 -26.20
N ASP A 261 7.89 5.48 -27.50
CA ASP A 261 8.18 4.18 -28.11
C ASP A 261 9.70 3.98 -28.13
N VAL A 262 10.18 2.96 -27.43
CA VAL A 262 11.60 2.63 -27.27
C VAL A 262 11.91 1.40 -28.10
N ASP A 263 12.34 1.62 -29.33
CA ASP A 263 12.85 0.58 -30.24
C ASP A 263 14.37 0.69 -30.34
N ILE A 264 15.07 -0.22 -29.68
CA ILE A 264 16.53 -0.22 -29.61
C ILE A 264 17.07 -1.62 -29.87
N ASP A 265 17.77 -1.77 -30.98
CA ASP A 265 18.42 -3.03 -31.37
C ASP A 265 19.87 -3.14 -30.90
N LYS A 266 20.48 -2.03 -30.50
CA LYS A 266 21.92 -1.95 -30.15
C LYS A 266 22.11 -1.27 -28.79
N PRO A 267 23.17 -1.62 -28.05
CA PRO A 267 23.51 -0.90 -26.82
C PRO A 267 23.66 0.61 -27.06
N ILE A 268 23.11 1.39 -26.13
CA ILE A 268 23.21 2.86 -26.12
C ILE A 268 24.22 3.30 -25.08
N GLU A 269 24.85 4.44 -25.31
CA GLU A 269 25.80 5.05 -24.37
C GLU A 269 25.08 5.66 -23.16
N SER A 270 23.95 6.34 -23.42
CA SER A 270 23.10 6.94 -22.40
C SER A 270 21.69 7.16 -22.92
N GLU A 271 20.72 7.35 -22.02
CA GLU A 271 19.36 7.77 -22.41
C GLU A 271 19.38 9.11 -23.15
N THR A 272 20.24 10.05 -22.75
CA THR A 272 20.38 11.34 -23.45
C THR A 272 20.83 11.13 -24.91
N ALA A 273 21.87 10.33 -25.15
CA ALA A 273 22.34 10.01 -26.49
C ALA A 273 21.25 9.32 -27.33
N TYR A 274 20.43 8.48 -26.71
CA TYR A 274 19.28 7.87 -27.40
C TYR A 274 18.28 8.92 -27.89
N PHE A 275 17.83 9.83 -27.01
CA PHE A 275 16.85 10.85 -27.39
C PHE A 275 17.45 11.83 -28.44
N GLU A 276 18.70 12.21 -28.30
CA GLU A 276 19.40 13.04 -29.28
C GLU A 276 19.47 12.34 -30.67
N SER A 277 19.66 11.02 -30.70
CA SER A 277 19.66 10.26 -31.98
C SER A 277 18.28 10.21 -32.64
N GLN A 278 17.22 10.54 -31.89
CA GLN A 278 15.84 10.66 -32.40
C GLN A 278 15.42 12.12 -32.66
N ASP A 279 16.39 13.06 -32.71
CA ASP A 279 16.14 14.50 -32.79
C ASP A 279 15.21 15.04 -31.67
N LEU A 280 15.28 14.44 -30.47
CA LEU A 280 14.51 14.82 -29.31
C LEU A 280 15.44 15.28 -28.17
N PRO A 281 15.06 16.30 -27.39
CA PRO A 281 15.72 16.56 -26.11
C PRO A 281 15.46 15.40 -25.15
N PHE A 282 16.33 15.28 -24.12
CA PHE A 282 16.12 14.27 -23.08
C PHE A 282 14.74 14.37 -22.46
N ILE A 283 14.02 13.25 -22.42
CA ILE A 283 12.69 13.14 -21.82
C ILE A 283 12.82 12.46 -20.45
N PRO A 284 12.60 13.19 -19.34
CA PRO A 284 12.55 12.61 -17.99
C PRO A 284 11.55 11.47 -17.89
N ALA A 285 11.87 10.46 -17.06
CA ALA A 285 11.02 9.27 -16.93
C ALA A 285 9.58 9.62 -16.55
N GLU A 286 9.40 10.60 -15.68
CA GLU A 286 8.12 11.07 -15.16
C GLU A 286 7.17 11.65 -16.22
N LEU A 287 7.70 12.05 -17.37
CA LEU A 287 6.91 12.61 -18.47
C LEU A 287 6.57 11.59 -19.55
N ARG A 288 7.20 10.41 -19.54
CA ARG A 288 7.15 9.44 -20.66
C ARG A 288 5.78 8.81 -20.90
N ASP A 289 4.84 8.94 -19.96
CA ASP A 289 3.47 8.45 -20.14
C ASP A 289 2.51 9.48 -20.77
N HIS A 290 2.94 10.72 -20.95
CA HIS A 290 2.10 11.71 -21.60
C HIS A 290 2.04 11.46 -23.11
N PRO A 291 0.85 11.33 -23.71
CA PRO A 291 0.70 10.96 -25.13
C PRO A 291 1.39 11.93 -26.09
N ASP A 292 1.43 13.21 -25.75
CA ASP A 292 2.02 14.27 -26.57
C ASP A 292 3.43 14.68 -26.11
N VAL A 293 4.10 13.85 -25.30
CA VAL A 293 5.38 14.24 -24.67
C VAL A 293 6.45 14.64 -25.67
N LYS A 294 6.55 13.98 -26.81
CA LYS A 294 7.54 14.30 -27.85
C LYS A 294 7.31 15.69 -28.41
N ALA A 295 6.06 16.03 -28.75
CA ALA A 295 5.72 17.37 -29.27
C ALA A 295 5.93 18.44 -28.20
N TRP A 296 5.46 18.19 -26.98
CA TRP A 296 5.62 19.10 -25.84
C TRP A 296 7.10 19.37 -25.53
N THR A 297 7.93 18.34 -25.50
CA THR A 297 9.36 18.45 -25.20
C THR A 297 10.13 19.24 -26.25
N ASN A 298 9.76 19.11 -27.51
CA ASN A 298 10.33 19.90 -28.60
C ASN A 298 9.97 21.39 -28.49
N GLU A 299 8.73 21.70 -28.05
CA GLU A 299 8.25 23.08 -27.89
C GLU A 299 8.82 23.76 -26.65
N HIS A 300 8.81 23.07 -25.49
CA HIS A 300 9.03 23.68 -24.17
C HIS A 300 10.41 23.46 -23.55
N LYS A 301 11.27 22.65 -24.13
CA LYS A 301 12.60 22.26 -23.59
C LYS A 301 12.56 21.86 -22.09
N THR A 302 13.00 20.68 -21.74
CA THR A 302 12.97 20.13 -20.36
C THR A 302 13.70 20.95 -19.29
N LYS A 303 14.47 21.97 -19.71
CA LYS A 303 15.15 22.92 -18.79
C LYS A 303 14.18 23.83 -18.00
N GLU A 304 12.92 23.91 -18.43
CA GLU A 304 11.88 24.74 -17.80
C GLU A 304 11.09 23.98 -16.72
N LEU A 305 11.40 22.71 -16.48
CA LEU A 305 10.75 21.94 -15.41
C LEU A 305 11.16 22.47 -14.04
N ILE A 306 10.16 22.59 -13.16
CA ILE A 306 10.37 23.00 -11.76
C ILE A 306 11.22 21.94 -11.05
N LYS A 307 12.29 22.39 -10.38
CA LYS A 307 13.17 21.56 -9.56
C LYS A 307 12.89 21.80 -8.07
N VAL A 308 13.40 20.90 -7.24
CA VAL A 308 13.23 21.03 -5.78
C VAL A 308 13.78 22.34 -5.24
N GLU A 309 14.92 22.80 -5.78
CA GLU A 309 15.56 24.09 -5.44
C GLU A 309 14.73 25.31 -5.84
N ASP A 310 13.80 25.18 -6.80
CA ASP A 310 12.92 26.26 -7.22
C ASP A 310 11.73 26.46 -6.25
N ILE A 311 11.50 25.49 -5.34
CA ILE A 311 10.40 25.52 -4.38
C ILE A 311 10.79 26.39 -3.18
N CYS A 312 10.35 27.66 -3.19
CA CYS A 312 10.65 28.61 -2.10
C CYS A 312 9.74 28.47 -0.88
N GLY A 313 8.66 27.73 -0.95
CA GLY A 313 7.73 27.51 0.16
C GLY A 313 6.52 26.68 -0.22
N MET A 314 5.85 26.14 0.80
CA MET A 314 4.59 25.42 0.63
C MET A 314 3.52 26.06 1.51
N VAL A 315 2.32 26.24 0.95
CA VAL A 315 1.14 26.76 1.65
C VAL A 315 0.03 25.73 1.54
N HIS A 316 -0.52 25.33 2.68
CA HIS A 316 -1.67 24.45 2.76
C HIS A 316 -2.89 25.24 3.19
N LEU A 317 -3.81 25.50 2.27
CA LEU A 317 -5.01 26.29 2.51
C LEU A 317 -6.26 25.49 2.11
N HIS A 318 -7.28 25.58 2.96
CA HIS A 318 -8.63 25.10 2.68
C HIS A 318 -9.59 26.29 2.71
N THR A 319 -10.40 26.43 1.67
CA THR A 319 -11.41 27.48 1.55
C THR A 319 -12.79 26.86 1.37
N ASP A 320 -13.83 27.69 1.34
CA ASP A 320 -15.22 27.29 1.03
C ASP A 320 -15.39 26.71 -0.39
N TRP A 321 -14.39 26.85 -1.25
CA TRP A 321 -14.32 26.20 -2.55
C TRP A 321 -13.86 24.73 -2.47
N SER A 322 -13.40 24.30 -1.31
CA SER A 322 -13.03 22.92 -1.00
C SER A 322 -13.79 22.43 0.24
N ASP A 323 -13.12 21.98 1.26
CA ASP A 323 -13.67 21.47 2.51
C ASP A 323 -13.39 22.39 3.72
N GLY A 324 -12.83 23.57 3.47
CA GLY A 324 -12.57 24.57 4.48
C GLY A 324 -13.78 25.49 4.75
N GLY A 325 -13.74 26.21 5.89
CA GLY A 325 -14.76 27.17 6.27
C GLY A 325 -14.39 28.65 6.03
N GLY A 326 -13.23 28.93 5.45
CA GLY A 326 -12.76 30.29 5.14
C GLY A 326 -13.15 30.72 3.73
N THR A 327 -13.62 31.95 3.55
CA THR A 327 -13.80 32.56 2.23
C THR A 327 -12.47 33.05 1.67
N LEU A 328 -12.35 33.08 0.36
CA LEU A 328 -11.22 33.70 -0.33
C LEU A 328 -11.18 35.20 -0.15
#